data_40cfb4013e217549b4c3cb331408985f
#
_entry.id   40cfb4013e217549b4c3cb331408985f
#
_cell.length_a   1.000
_cell.length_b   1.000
_cell.length_c   1.000
_cell.angle_alpha   90.00
_cell.angle_beta   90.00
_cell.angle_gamma   90.00
#
_symmetry.space_group_name_H-M   'P 1'
#
loop_
_entity.id
_entity.type
_entity.pdbx_description
1 polymer ?
#
loop_
_entity_poly.entity_id
_entity_poly.type
_entity_poly.pdbx_seq_one_letter_code
_entity_poly.pdbx_strand_id
1 'polypeptide(L)'
;LSWLQAQNADVICLQDTRASAFELDDPAFQLDGYFLYACDAEVPAQGGVALYSRMQPKAVITGLGFETADRYGRYLQADFDKVSIASLLLPSGMNGDEDLNQKFKLMDDFAKYLDKQRRKRREYIYCGSFYVAQQKLDIKNWRDSQQSPGFLPPERAWMDAITGDMGYVDALREVSREGDQYSWWPDNEQAEMLNLGYRFDYQILTPGLRRFVRNARLPRQPRFSQHAPLIVDYDWTLTI
;
A
#
# COMPACT_ATOMS: atom_id res chain seq x y z
N LEU A 1 -0.72 -18.41 -4.59
CA LEU A 1 -2.03 -18.25 -3.92
C LEU A 1 -2.14 -19.02 -2.61
N SER A 2 -1.64 -20.26 -2.51
CA SER A 2 -1.72 -21.08 -1.30
C SER A 2 -1.19 -20.37 -0.03
N TRP A 3 -0.14 -19.58 -0.15
CA TRP A 3 0.35 -18.77 0.96
C TRP A 3 -0.64 -17.67 1.38
N LEU A 4 -1.27 -16.99 0.41
CA LEU A 4 -2.30 -15.99 0.69
C LEU A 4 -3.52 -16.62 1.38
N GLN A 5 -3.96 -17.78 0.90
CA GLN A 5 -5.04 -18.57 1.52
C GLN A 5 -4.71 -18.93 2.97
N ALA A 6 -3.46 -19.34 3.25
CA ALA A 6 -3.00 -19.71 4.58
C ALA A 6 -2.92 -18.52 5.56
N GLN A 7 -2.81 -17.27 5.08
CA GLN A 7 -2.86 -16.09 5.97
C GLN A 7 -4.22 -15.89 6.61
N ASN A 8 -5.28 -16.42 6.02
CA ASN A 8 -6.64 -16.33 6.53
C ASN A 8 -7.11 -14.87 6.77
N ALA A 9 -6.58 -13.93 5.99
CA ALA A 9 -6.90 -12.50 6.11
C ALA A 9 -8.32 -12.21 5.62
N ASP A 10 -9.01 -11.24 6.22
CA ASP A 10 -10.34 -10.82 5.77
C ASP A 10 -10.27 -10.08 4.43
N VAL A 11 -9.22 -9.27 4.25
CA VAL A 11 -8.97 -8.50 3.03
C VAL A 11 -7.48 -8.58 2.67
N ILE A 12 -7.20 -8.77 1.37
CA ILE A 12 -5.84 -8.82 0.81
C ILE A 12 -5.76 -7.78 -0.30
N CYS A 13 -4.86 -6.82 -0.17
CA CYS A 13 -4.59 -5.79 -1.17
C CYS A 13 -3.30 -6.12 -1.92
N LEU A 14 -3.38 -6.17 -3.24
CA LEU A 14 -2.24 -6.41 -4.12
C LEU A 14 -1.94 -5.16 -4.96
N GLN A 15 -0.67 -4.90 -5.19
CA GLN A 15 -0.20 -3.79 -5.99
C GLN A 15 0.73 -4.28 -7.11
N ASP A 16 0.76 -3.51 -8.21
CA ASP A 16 1.57 -3.80 -9.41
C ASP A 16 1.28 -5.20 -9.99
N THR A 17 -0.02 -5.47 -10.15
CA THR A 17 -0.49 -6.78 -10.64
C THR A 17 -0.04 -7.07 -12.06
N ARG A 18 0.15 -6.03 -12.88
CA ARG A 18 0.56 -6.11 -14.29
C ARG A 18 -0.30 -7.04 -15.14
N ALA A 19 -1.49 -7.32 -14.67
CA ALA A 19 -2.47 -8.18 -15.30
C ALA A 19 -3.75 -7.39 -15.55
N SER A 20 -4.44 -7.68 -16.64
CA SER A 20 -5.77 -7.16 -16.90
C SER A 20 -6.81 -7.78 -15.96
N ALA A 21 -7.93 -7.11 -15.77
CA ALA A 21 -9.04 -7.65 -15.00
C ALA A 21 -9.55 -8.98 -15.61
N PHE A 22 -9.49 -9.09 -16.95
CA PHE A 22 -9.84 -10.32 -17.66
C PHE A 22 -8.89 -11.49 -17.34
N GLU A 23 -7.57 -11.23 -17.28
CA GLU A 23 -6.60 -12.27 -16.90
C GLU A 23 -6.78 -12.71 -15.45
N LEU A 24 -7.09 -11.77 -14.56
CA LEU A 24 -7.33 -12.07 -13.14
C LEU A 24 -8.64 -12.81 -12.86
N ASP A 25 -9.56 -12.85 -13.82
CA ASP A 25 -10.80 -13.64 -13.74
C ASP A 25 -10.57 -15.15 -13.98
N ASP A 26 -9.36 -15.53 -14.42
CA ASP A 26 -8.97 -16.95 -14.59
C ASP A 26 -9.07 -17.69 -13.24
N PRO A 27 -9.63 -18.92 -13.22
CA PRO A 27 -9.70 -19.76 -12.02
C PRO A 27 -8.37 -19.94 -11.28
N ALA A 28 -7.23 -19.83 -11.98
CA ALA A 28 -5.90 -19.89 -11.38
C ALA A 28 -5.62 -18.77 -10.37
N PHE A 29 -6.35 -17.65 -10.46
CA PHE A 29 -6.20 -16.52 -9.55
C PHE A 29 -7.31 -16.45 -8.50
N GLN A 30 -8.26 -17.35 -8.51
CA GLN A 30 -9.33 -17.36 -7.52
C GLN A 30 -8.86 -17.96 -6.20
N LEU A 31 -9.24 -17.33 -5.08
CA LEU A 31 -9.04 -17.84 -3.72
C LEU A 31 -10.35 -18.34 -3.15
N ASP A 32 -10.33 -19.53 -2.56
CA ASP A 32 -11.52 -20.12 -1.96
C ASP A 32 -12.11 -19.24 -0.85
N GLY A 33 -13.37 -18.88 -0.99
CA GLY A 33 -14.08 -18.05 -0.03
C GLY A 33 -13.76 -16.56 -0.12
N TYR A 34 -13.17 -16.10 -1.24
CA TYR A 34 -12.91 -14.68 -1.49
C TYR A 34 -13.60 -14.21 -2.78
N PHE A 35 -13.99 -12.95 -2.75
CA PHE A 35 -14.34 -12.17 -3.93
C PHE A 35 -13.10 -11.41 -4.40
N LEU A 36 -12.81 -11.43 -5.70
CA LEU A 36 -11.71 -10.71 -6.33
C LEU A 36 -12.24 -9.48 -7.06
N TYR A 37 -11.58 -8.35 -6.85
CA TYR A 37 -11.79 -7.09 -7.56
C TYR A 37 -10.45 -6.59 -8.08
N ALA A 38 -10.43 -6.03 -9.29
CA ALA A 38 -9.22 -5.52 -9.91
C ALA A 38 -9.47 -4.16 -10.57
N CYS A 39 -8.41 -3.36 -10.63
CA CYS A 39 -8.32 -2.14 -11.39
C CYS A 39 -7.00 -2.20 -12.18
N ASP A 40 -7.10 -2.52 -13.46
CA ASP A 40 -5.97 -2.63 -14.37
C ASP A 40 -5.58 -1.29 -14.99
N ALA A 41 -4.38 -1.22 -15.53
CA ALA A 41 -3.91 -0.07 -16.26
C ALA A 41 -4.43 -0.08 -17.70
N GLU A 42 -4.59 1.11 -18.30
CA GLU A 42 -4.90 1.26 -19.72
C GLU A 42 -3.81 0.65 -20.62
N VAL A 43 -2.56 0.71 -20.15
CA VAL A 43 -1.43 0.10 -20.86
C VAL A 43 -1.12 -1.26 -20.24
N PRO A 44 -1.19 -2.34 -21.01
CA PRO A 44 -0.93 -3.68 -20.50
C PRO A 44 0.42 -3.81 -19.80
N ALA A 45 0.49 -4.66 -18.79
CA ALA A 45 1.68 -4.95 -18.00
C ALA A 45 2.30 -3.76 -17.25
N GLN A 46 1.54 -2.67 -17.05
CA GLN A 46 1.97 -1.53 -16.25
C GLN A 46 0.99 -1.29 -15.09
N GLY A 47 1.51 -1.26 -13.84
CA GLY A 47 0.70 -0.96 -12.67
C GLY A 47 -0.39 -2.02 -12.39
N GLY A 48 -1.59 -1.52 -12.10
CA GLY A 48 -2.72 -2.34 -11.68
C GLY A 48 -2.72 -2.66 -10.18
N VAL A 49 -3.90 -2.67 -9.58
CA VAL A 49 -4.11 -3.11 -8.20
C VAL A 49 -5.28 -4.07 -8.11
N ALA A 50 -5.25 -4.97 -7.13
CA ALA A 50 -6.34 -5.89 -6.87
C ALA A 50 -6.64 -6.00 -5.38
N LEU A 51 -7.83 -6.51 -5.07
CA LEU A 51 -8.28 -6.73 -3.70
C LEU A 51 -9.08 -8.03 -3.65
N TYR A 52 -8.68 -8.93 -2.76
CA TYR A 52 -9.51 -10.06 -2.36
C TYR A 52 -10.21 -9.72 -1.04
N SER A 53 -11.47 -10.07 -0.93
CA SER A 53 -12.25 -9.92 0.31
C SER A 53 -13.10 -11.15 0.58
N ARG A 54 -13.12 -11.64 1.82
CA ARG A 54 -14.03 -12.71 2.25
C ARG A 54 -15.48 -12.26 2.28
N MET A 55 -15.69 -10.98 2.48
CA MET A 55 -17.00 -10.38 2.56
C MET A 55 -17.25 -9.54 1.29
N GLN A 56 -18.39 -9.69 0.67
CA GLN A 56 -18.75 -8.87 -0.47
C GLN A 56 -18.96 -7.42 -0.01
N PRO A 57 -18.20 -6.43 -0.54
CA PRO A 57 -18.37 -5.03 -0.17
C PRO A 57 -19.69 -4.45 -0.69
N LYS A 58 -20.20 -3.40 -0.04
CA LYS A 58 -21.38 -2.64 -0.51
C LYS A 58 -21.14 -1.93 -1.84
N ALA A 59 -19.90 -1.47 -2.04
CA ALA A 59 -19.48 -0.82 -3.29
C ALA A 59 -17.99 -1.05 -3.52
N VAL A 60 -17.61 -1.02 -4.78
CA VAL A 60 -16.21 -1.02 -5.23
C VAL A 60 -16.00 0.23 -6.08
N ILE A 61 -14.96 0.98 -5.78
CA ILE A 61 -14.58 2.22 -6.46
C ILE A 61 -13.20 2.02 -7.08
N THR A 62 -13.10 2.23 -8.38
CA THR A 62 -11.84 2.23 -9.12
C THR A 62 -11.45 3.66 -9.47
N GLY A 63 -10.15 3.94 -9.35
CA GLY A 63 -9.61 5.26 -9.65
C GLY A 63 -9.88 6.31 -8.57
N LEU A 64 -9.21 7.44 -8.71
CA LEU A 64 -9.29 8.60 -7.82
C LEU A 64 -9.85 9.85 -8.53
N GLY A 65 -10.07 9.78 -9.84
CA GLY A 65 -10.39 10.93 -10.71
C GLY A 65 -9.15 11.72 -11.11
N PHE A 66 -7.96 11.16 -10.97
CA PHE A 66 -6.68 11.76 -11.37
C PHE A 66 -6.03 10.91 -12.45
N GLU A 67 -5.68 11.49 -13.58
CA GLU A 67 -5.06 10.79 -14.71
C GLU A 67 -3.82 9.96 -14.29
N THR A 68 -2.98 10.52 -13.42
CA THR A 68 -1.78 9.85 -12.89
C THR A 68 -2.07 8.60 -12.07
N ALA A 69 -3.26 8.47 -11.53
CA ALA A 69 -3.71 7.28 -10.81
C ALA A 69 -4.49 6.34 -11.75
N ASP A 70 -5.48 6.89 -12.44
CA ASP A 70 -6.52 6.14 -13.12
C ASP A 70 -5.98 5.41 -14.36
N ARG A 71 -5.15 6.09 -15.17
CA ARG A 71 -4.52 5.52 -16.34
C ARG A 71 -3.65 4.28 -16.06
N TYR A 72 -3.09 4.20 -14.85
CA TYR A 72 -2.21 3.10 -14.44
C TYR A 72 -2.87 2.13 -13.46
N GLY A 73 -4.19 2.21 -13.29
CA GLY A 73 -4.91 1.33 -12.38
C GLY A 73 -4.36 1.34 -10.95
N ARG A 74 -4.05 2.54 -10.38
CA ARG A 74 -3.30 2.68 -9.13
C ARG A 74 -4.15 2.71 -7.86
N TYR A 75 -5.48 2.65 -7.99
CA TYR A 75 -6.38 2.73 -6.86
C TYR A 75 -7.63 1.89 -7.02
N LEU A 76 -7.92 1.09 -6.02
CA LEU A 76 -9.16 0.31 -5.89
C LEU A 76 -9.61 0.35 -4.43
N GLN A 77 -10.87 0.70 -4.17
CA GLN A 77 -11.44 0.77 -2.83
C GLN A 77 -12.66 -0.13 -2.72
N ALA A 78 -12.73 -0.90 -1.65
CA ALA A 78 -13.89 -1.67 -1.24
C ALA A 78 -14.56 -1.00 -0.03
N ASP A 79 -15.85 -0.70 -0.14
CA ASP A 79 -16.66 -0.07 0.92
C ASP A 79 -17.44 -1.13 1.70
N PHE A 80 -17.18 -1.23 2.98
CA PHE A 80 -17.95 -2.01 3.94
C PHE A 80 -18.85 -1.08 4.78
N ASP A 81 -19.48 -1.56 5.85
CA ASP A 81 -20.44 -0.71 6.60
C ASP A 81 -19.82 0.61 7.09
N LYS A 82 -18.81 0.55 7.95
CA LYS A 82 -18.20 1.72 8.58
C LYS A 82 -16.77 2.02 8.13
N VAL A 83 -16.19 1.14 7.32
CA VAL A 83 -14.80 1.23 6.88
C VAL A 83 -14.69 1.03 5.37
N SER A 84 -13.81 1.80 4.75
CA SER A 84 -13.34 1.59 3.38
C SER A 84 -11.90 1.10 3.41
N ILE A 85 -11.60 0.05 2.64
CA ILE A 85 -10.26 -0.50 2.51
C ILE A 85 -9.82 -0.32 1.07
N ALA A 86 -8.69 0.31 0.87
CA ALA A 86 -8.17 0.60 -0.47
C ALA A 86 -6.82 -0.02 -0.73
N SER A 87 -6.62 -0.53 -1.95
CA SER A 87 -5.32 -0.88 -2.50
C SER A 87 -4.79 0.29 -3.31
N LEU A 88 -3.57 0.76 -3.01
CA LEU A 88 -2.94 1.93 -3.60
C LEU A 88 -1.53 1.61 -4.07
N LEU A 89 -1.18 2.10 -5.26
CA LEU A 89 0.16 2.01 -5.82
C LEU A 89 0.65 3.41 -6.22
N LEU A 90 1.63 3.98 -5.52
CA LEU A 90 2.33 5.16 -6.01
C LEU A 90 3.40 4.79 -7.05
N PRO A 91 3.79 5.67 -7.98
CA PRO A 91 4.99 5.48 -8.79
C PRO A 91 6.22 5.34 -7.89
N SER A 92 7.18 4.54 -8.32
CA SER A 92 8.42 4.36 -7.55
C SER A 92 9.27 5.64 -7.48
N GLY A 93 9.26 6.41 -8.55
CA GLY A 93 10.15 7.56 -8.74
C GLY A 93 11.58 7.14 -9.09
N MET A 94 11.85 5.85 -9.27
CA MET A 94 13.20 5.31 -9.46
C MET A 94 13.56 5.10 -10.94
N ASN A 95 12.60 5.26 -11.86
CA ASN A 95 12.77 4.98 -13.28
C ASN A 95 13.02 6.27 -14.09
N GLY A 96 13.73 7.23 -13.51
CA GLY A 96 14.08 8.50 -14.15
C GLY A 96 13.12 9.65 -13.78
N ASP A 97 13.40 10.83 -14.36
CA ASP A 97 12.75 12.08 -13.96
C ASP A 97 11.24 12.08 -14.24
N GLU A 98 10.79 11.45 -15.31
CA GLU A 98 9.37 11.38 -15.64
C GLU A 98 8.59 10.57 -14.58
N ASP A 99 9.10 9.41 -14.14
CA ASP A 99 8.49 8.59 -13.10
C ASP A 99 8.46 9.36 -11.75
N LEU A 100 9.54 10.10 -11.45
CA LEU A 100 9.61 10.92 -10.24
C LEU A 100 8.63 12.10 -10.29
N ASN A 101 8.47 12.76 -11.44
CA ASN A 101 7.50 13.83 -11.63
C ASN A 101 6.06 13.33 -11.50
N GLN A 102 5.74 12.18 -12.09
CA GLN A 102 4.44 11.52 -11.92
C GLN A 102 4.16 11.16 -10.47
N LYS A 103 5.18 10.70 -9.74
CA LYS A 103 5.09 10.41 -8.31
C LYS A 103 4.71 11.64 -7.52
N PHE A 104 5.43 12.75 -7.67
CA PHE A 104 5.13 13.99 -6.95
C PHE A 104 3.74 14.53 -7.28
N LYS A 105 3.34 14.48 -8.56
CA LYS A 105 2.00 14.91 -8.96
C LYS A 105 0.91 14.06 -8.28
N LEU A 106 1.07 12.72 -8.27
CA LEU A 106 0.11 11.86 -7.59
C LEU A 106 0.13 12.04 -6.07
N MET A 107 1.30 12.25 -5.47
CA MET A 107 1.41 12.54 -4.03
C MET A 107 0.63 13.82 -3.65
N ASP A 108 0.75 14.89 -4.42
CA ASP A 108 0.02 16.15 -4.20
C ASP A 108 -1.49 15.97 -4.32
N ASP A 109 -1.92 15.25 -5.35
CA ASP A 109 -3.34 14.99 -5.58
C ASP A 109 -3.93 14.06 -4.53
N PHE A 110 -3.18 13.04 -4.12
CA PHE A 110 -3.59 12.11 -3.07
C PHE A 110 -3.63 12.78 -1.69
N ALA A 111 -2.74 13.71 -1.39
CA ALA A 111 -2.82 14.50 -0.15
C ALA A 111 -4.12 15.33 -0.09
N LYS A 112 -4.52 15.96 -1.19
CA LYS A 112 -5.81 16.67 -1.29
C LYS A 112 -7.00 15.71 -1.12
N TYR A 113 -6.90 14.51 -1.69
CA TYR A 113 -7.91 13.47 -1.50
C TYR A 113 -8.01 13.06 -0.03
N LEU A 114 -6.89 12.77 0.63
CA LEU A 114 -6.85 12.42 2.05
C LEU A 114 -7.44 13.52 2.94
N ASP A 115 -7.13 14.81 2.67
CA ASP A 115 -7.71 15.93 3.44
C ASP A 115 -9.23 15.98 3.33
N LYS A 116 -9.81 15.60 2.20
CA LYS A 116 -11.27 15.48 2.05
C LYS A 116 -11.81 14.26 2.82
N GLN A 117 -11.10 13.10 2.74
CA GLN A 117 -11.58 11.87 3.37
C GLN A 117 -11.61 11.95 4.89
N ARG A 118 -10.60 12.56 5.54
CA ARG A 118 -10.53 12.67 7.01
C ARG A 118 -11.69 13.49 7.63
N ARG A 119 -12.42 14.24 6.81
CA ARG A 119 -13.60 15.02 7.23
C ARG A 119 -14.90 14.23 7.18
N LYS A 120 -14.86 13.03 6.58
CA LYS A 120 -16.04 12.16 6.50
C LYS A 120 -16.22 11.37 7.81
N ARG A 121 -17.48 11.02 8.10
CA ARG A 121 -17.82 10.14 9.23
C ARG A 121 -17.66 8.65 8.84
N ARG A 122 -16.47 8.30 8.34
CA ARG A 122 -16.16 6.96 7.85
C ARG A 122 -14.68 6.67 8.09
N GLU A 123 -14.37 5.45 8.47
CA GLU A 123 -12.99 5.03 8.64
C GLU A 123 -12.39 4.55 7.29
N TYR A 124 -11.09 4.74 7.13
CA TYR A 124 -10.36 4.33 5.95
C TYR A 124 -9.06 3.61 6.33
N ILE A 125 -8.74 2.56 5.55
CA ILE A 125 -7.45 1.86 5.55
C ILE A 125 -6.90 1.93 4.12
N TYR A 126 -5.79 2.62 3.93
CA TYR A 126 -5.07 2.68 2.65
C TYR A 126 -3.88 1.74 2.71
N CYS A 127 -4.00 0.59 2.05
CA CYS A 127 -2.95 -0.43 1.94
C CYS A 127 -2.19 -0.22 0.66
N GLY A 128 -0.86 -0.15 0.70
CA GLY A 128 -0.15 -0.04 -0.56
C GLY A 128 1.32 0.26 -0.48
N SER A 129 1.91 0.26 -1.67
CA SER A 129 3.29 0.67 -1.89
C SER A 129 3.32 2.18 -2.13
N PHE A 130 3.83 2.90 -1.15
CA PHE A 130 3.98 4.35 -1.18
C PHE A 130 5.34 4.77 -1.75
N TYR A 131 6.29 3.83 -1.79
CA TYR A 131 7.68 4.05 -2.21
C TYR A 131 8.36 5.24 -1.51
N VAL A 132 8.01 5.48 -0.26
CA VAL A 132 8.62 6.50 0.61
C VAL A 132 9.03 5.86 1.92
N ALA A 133 10.32 5.88 2.23
CA ALA A 133 10.81 5.61 3.58
C ALA A 133 10.72 6.93 4.36
N GLN A 134 9.84 7.00 5.36
CA GLN A 134 9.53 8.24 6.06
C GLN A 134 10.68 8.69 6.96
N GLN A 135 11.20 7.78 7.77
CA GLN A 135 12.18 8.06 8.80
C GLN A 135 13.51 7.33 8.54
N LYS A 136 14.57 7.75 9.23
CA LYS A 136 15.88 7.09 9.13
C LYS A 136 15.84 5.60 9.48
N LEU A 137 14.93 5.19 10.35
CA LEU A 137 14.75 3.79 10.73
C LEU A 137 14.02 2.96 9.65
N ASP A 138 13.45 3.62 8.64
CA ASP A 138 12.73 2.98 7.54
C ASP A 138 13.62 2.63 6.33
N ILE A 139 14.92 2.89 6.46
CA ILE A 139 15.92 2.60 5.43
C ILE A 139 17.27 2.30 6.06
N LYS A 140 17.96 1.25 5.58
CA LYS A 140 19.24 0.82 6.14
C LYS A 140 20.35 1.86 5.96
N ASN A 141 20.56 2.30 4.73
CA ASN A 141 21.65 3.20 4.36
C ASN A 141 21.18 4.66 4.23
N TRP A 142 20.45 5.17 5.23
CA TRP A 142 19.84 6.49 5.17
C TRP A 142 20.82 7.65 4.90
N ARG A 143 22.10 7.53 5.30
CA ARG A 143 23.09 8.58 5.09
C ARG A 143 23.41 8.78 3.62
N ASP A 144 23.56 7.69 2.89
CA ASP A 144 23.94 7.69 1.49
C ASP A 144 22.72 7.88 0.55
N SER A 145 21.51 7.67 1.08
CA SER A 145 20.27 7.69 0.31
C SER A 145 19.51 9.01 0.37
N GLN A 146 20.04 10.06 0.98
CA GLN A 146 19.31 11.32 1.20
C GLN A 146 18.91 12.05 -0.09
N GLN A 147 19.55 11.73 -1.20
CA GLN A 147 19.26 12.27 -2.54
C GLN A 147 18.69 11.19 -3.47
N SER A 148 18.26 10.06 -2.93
CA SER A 148 17.72 8.96 -3.71
C SER A 148 16.18 8.97 -3.65
N PRO A 149 15.48 8.71 -4.78
CA PRO A 149 14.05 8.50 -4.78
C PRO A 149 13.64 7.44 -3.75
N GLY A 150 12.54 7.69 -3.05
CA GLY A 150 12.09 6.88 -1.92
C GLY A 150 12.60 7.39 -0.57
N PHE A 151 13.58 8.33 -0.53
CA PHE A 151 14.03 8.97 0.70
C PHE A 151 14.36 10.45 0.54
N LEU A 152 13.92 11.08 -0.53
CA LEU A 152 14.10 12.52 -0.75
C LEU A 152 13.42 13.34 0.35
N PRO A 153 13.98 14.51 0.71
CA PRO A 153 13.37 15.39 1.70
C PRO A 153 11.90 15.73 1.43
N PRO A 154 11.46 16.06 0.19
CA PRO A 154 10.04 16.33 -0.06
C PRO A 154 9.14 15.09 0.08
N GLU A 155 9.61 13.88 -0.24
CA GLU A 155 8.87 12.64 -0.02
C GLU A 155 8.62 12.40 1.47
N ARG A 156 9.65 12.57 2.29
CA ARG A 156 9.54 12.43 3.75
C ARG A 156 8.62 13.48 4.35
N ALA A 157 8.75 14.74 3.94
CA ALA A 157 7.90 15.83 4.39
C ALA A 157 6.42 15.58 4.05
N TRP A 158 6.14 14.97 2.89
CA TRP A 158 4.79 14.57 2.51
C TRP A 158 4.20 13.50 3.46
N MET A 159 4.97 12.46 3.80
CA MET A 159 4.54 11.45 4.77
C MET A 159 4.38 12.05 6.18
N ASP A 160 5.26 12.97 6.58
CA ASP A 160 5.15 13.68 7.85
C ASP A 160 3.87 14.54 7.92
N ALA A 161 3.49 15.20 6.83
CA ALA A 161 2.23 15.93 6.76
C ALA A 161 1.01 15.01 6.89
N ILE A 162 1.02 13.83 6.27
CA ILE A 162 -0.08 12.86 6.35
C ILE A 162 -0.20 12.32 7.79
N THR A 163 0.89 11.86 8.38
CA THR A 163 0.86 11.22 9.70
C THR A 163 0.87 12.22 10.87
N GLY A 164 1.36 13.43 10.65
CA GLY A 164 1.38 14.52 11.63
C GLY A 164 0.17 15.45 11.47
N ASP A 165 0.22 16.36 10.50
CA ASP A 165 -0.75 17.46 10.37
C ASP A 165 -2.16 16.98 10.02
N MET A 166 -2.29 15.96 9.18
CA MET A 166 -3.59 15.38 8.84
C MET A 166 -4.08 14.36 9.87
N GLY A 167 -3.20 13.86 10.74
CA GLY A 167 -3.51 12.94 11.83
C GLY A 167 -3.74 11.49 11.42
N TYR A 168 -3.40 11.11 10.19
CA TYR A 168 -3.44 9.69 9.80
C TYR A 168 -2.44 8.85 10.60
N VAL A 169 -2.66 7.55 10.66
CA VAL A 169 -1.90 6.62 11.50
C VAL A 169 -1.19 5.60 10.63
N ASP A 170 0.09 5.43 10.82
CA ASP A 170 0.85 4.30 10.28
C ASP A 170 0.65 3.08 11.19
N ALA A 171 -0.04 2.07 10.68
CA ALA A 171 -0.40 0.89 11.46
C ALA A 171 0.80 0.14 12.04
N LEU A 172 1.90 0.01 11.29
CA LEU A 172 3.10 -0.64 11.79
C LEU A 172 3.72 0.16 12.94
N ARG A 173 3.81 1.48 12.80
CA ARG A 173 4.42 2.36 13.81
C ARG A 173 3.58 2.54 15.07
N GLU A 174 2.30 2.17 15.02
CA GLU A 174 1.45 2.11 16.21
C GLU A 174 1.84 0.97 17.15
N VAL A 175 2.33 -0.15 16.62
CA VAL A 175 2.69 -1.35 17.42
C VAL A 175 4.18 -1.63 17.47
N SER A 176 5.00 -1.05 16.60
CA SER A 176 6.44 -1.24 16.59
C SER A 176 7.19 0.04 16.24
N ARG A 177 8.19 0.36 17.06
CA ARG A 177 9.13 1.46 16.83
C ARG A 177 10.54 0.97 16.50
N GLU A 178 10.67 -0.31 16.21
CA GLU A 178 11.96 -0.93 15.90
C GLU A 178 12.42 -0.56 14.49
N GLY A 179 13.73 -0.48 14.31
CA GLY A 179 14.38 -0.38 13.01
C GLY A 179 14.48 -1.74 12.30
N ASP A 180 15.13 -1.73 11.16
CA ASP A 180 15.38 -2.95 10.34
C ASP A 180 14.12 -3.72 9.91
N GLN A 181 12.97 -3.08 9.98
CA GLN A 181 11.68 -3.57 9.51
C GLN A 181 11.39 -3.02 8.12
N TYR A 182 11.96 -3.66 7.11
CA TYR A 182 11.83 -3.25 5.72
C TYR A 182 10.83 -4.10 4.98
N SER A 183 10.21 -3.54 3.95
CA SER A 183 9.25 -4.21 3.10
C SER A 183 9.71 -4.32 1.64
N TRP A 184 10.82 -3.70 1.27
CA TRP A 184 11.35 -3.74 -0.08
C TRP A 184 12.88 -3.80 -0.08
N TRP A 185 13.44 -4.53 -1.02
CA TRP A 185 14.90 -4.64 -1.26
C TRP A 185 15.19 -4.54 -2.75
N PRO A 186 16.30 -3.88 -3.14
CA PRO A 186 16.80 -3.95 -4.51
C PRO A 186 16.99 -5.40 -4.96
N ASP A 187 16.83 -5.64 -6.25
CA ASP A 187 16.94 -6.98 -6.83
C ASP A 187 18.40 -7.43 -6.95
N ASN A 188 19.02 -7.69 -5.81
CA ASN A 188 20.33 -8.31 -5.73
C ASN A 188 20.48 -9.08 -4.42
N GLU A 189 21.19 -10.21 -4.48
CA GLU A 189 21.39 -11.11 -3.35
C GLU A 189 22.06 -10.43 -2.14
N GLN A 190 22.99 -9.51 -2.38
CA GLN A 190 23.70 -8.80 -1.31
C GLN A 190 22.75 -7.90 -0.52
N ALA A 191 21.82 -7.22 -1.18
CA ALA A 191 20.84 -6.38 -0.51
C ALA A 191 19.96 -7.18 0.45
N GLU A 192 19.55 -8.37 0.05
CA GLU A 192 18.74 -9.27 0.89
C GLU A 192 19.55 -9.83 2.07
N MET A 193 20.75 -10.37 1.81
CA MET A 193 21.63 -10.92 2.84
C MET A 193 21.99 -9.91 3.94
N LEU A 194 22.32 -8.68 3.55
CA LEU A 194 22.71 -7.61 4.47
C LEU A 194 21.54 -6.79 4.98
N ASN A 195 20.31 -7.16 4.62
CA ASN A 195 19.09 -6.42 4.93
C ASN A 195 19.16 -4.93 4.52
N LEU A 196 19.67 -4.65 3.32
CA LEU A 196 19.77 -3.28 2.78
C LEU A 196 18.43 -2.87 2.16
N GLY A 197 17.42 -2.76 3.01
CA GLY A 197 16.04 -2.57 2.61
C GLY A 197 15.49 -1.18 2.91
N TYR A 198 14.28 -0.97 2.41
CA TYR A 198 13.44 0.20 2.60
C TYR A 198 12.05 -0.25 3.08
N ARG A 199 11.41 0.54 3.91
CA ARG A 199 10.02 0.37 4.24
C ARG A 199 9.17 1.25 3.32
N PHE A 200 8.60 0.65 2.29
CA PHE A 200 7.81 1.31 1.26
C PHE A 200 6.32 0.98 1.32
N ASP A 201 5.97 -0.09 2.02
CA ASP A 201 4.60 -0.58 2.11
C ASP A 201 3.99 -0.19 3.45
N TYR A 202 2.77 0.34 3.38
CA TYR A 202 2.06 0.90 4.51
C TYR A 202 0.61 0.44 4.56
N GLN A 203 0.05 0.48 5.76
CA GLN A 203 -1.38 0.61 5.97
C GLN A 203 -1.60 1.92 6.73
N ILE A 204 -2.09 2.93 6.02
CA ILE A 204 -2.36 4.27 6.55
C ILE A 204 -3.83 4.35 6.93
N LEU A 205 -4.10 4.70 8.17
CA LEU A 205 -5.41 4.62 8.81
C LEU A 205 -5.95 6.00 9.14
N THR A 206 -7.27 6.15 9.11
CA THR A 206 -7.93 7.26 9.82
C THR A 206 -7.74 7.12 11.33
N PRO A 207 -7.69 8.23 12.09
CA PRO A 207 -7.36 8.21 13.52
C PRO A 207 -8.26 7.32 14.39
N GLY A 208 -9.53 7.17 14.01
CA GLY A 208 -10.50 6.35 14.76
C GLY A 208 -10.13 4.87 14.82
N LEU A 209 -9.35 4.39 13.85
CA LEU A 209 -8.88 2.99 13.82
C LEU A 209 -7.63 2.73 14.67
N ARG A 210 -6.91 3.77 15.13
CA ARG A 210 -5.67 3.64 15.91
C ARG A 210 -5.79 2.62 17.05
N ARG A 211 -6.81 2.75 17.86
CA ARG A 211 -7.03 1.91 19.04
C ARG A 211 -7.32 0.43 18.74
N PHE A 212 -7.64 0.12 17.48
CA PHE A 212 -7.96 -1.24 17.04
C PHE A 212 -6.76 -1.99 16.48
N VAL A 213 -5.64 -1.34 16.20
CA VAL A 213 -4.42 -2.02 15.76
C VAL A 213 -3.89 -2.88 16.89
N ARG A 214 -3.71 -4.18 16.66
CA ARG A 214 -3.21 -5.14 17.64
C ARG A 214 -1.83 -5.66 17.36
N ASN A 215 -1.55 -5.94 16.09
CA ASN A 215 -0.29 -6.50 15.67
C ASN A 215 0.02 -6.07 14.23
N ALA A 216 1.29 -5.98 13.90
CA ALA A 216 1.75 -5.76 12.53
C ALA A 216 3.04 -6.53 12.31
N ARG A 217 3.16 -7.21 11.16
CA ARG A 217 4.34 -7.99 10.81
C ARG A 217 4.69 -7.90 9.34
N LEU A 218 5.98 -8.03 9.05
CA LEU A 218 6.57 -8.04 7.72
C LEU A 218 7.33 -9.38 7.54
N PRO A 219 6.63 -10.47 7.18
CA PRO A 219 7.29 -11.76 6.95
C PRO A 219 8.19 -11.67 5.72
N ARG A 220 9.49 -11.95 5.90
CA ARG A 220 10.49 -11.91 4.83
C ARG A 220 10.50 -13.19 3.98
N GLN A 221 9.95 -14.28 4.50
CA GLN A 221 9.90 -15.59 3.85
C GLN A 221 8.47 -16.18 3.95
N PRO A 222 8.01 -16.89 2.93
CA PRO A 222 8.63 -17.05 1.61
C PRO A 222 8.59 -15.72 0.81
N ARG A 223 9.56 -15.52 -0.06
CA ARG A 223 9.65 -14.33 -0.90
C ARG A 223 8.98 -14.56 -2.25
N PHE A 224 8.11 -13.63 -2.67
CA PHE A 224 7.36 -13.70 -3.92
C PHE A 224 7.75 -12.60 -4.91
N SER A 225 8.35 -11.52 -4.41
CA SER A 225 8.77 -10.36 -5.21
C SER A 225 9.89 -9.62 -4.47
N GLN A 226 10.23 -8.42 -4.93
CA GLN A 226 11.11 -7.49 -4.19
C GLN A 226 10.47 -6.96 -2.90
N HIS A 227 9.13 -7.10 -2.75
CA HIS A 227 8.40 -6.68 -1.56
C HIS A 227 8.10 -7.85 -0.61
N ALA A 228 8.09 -7.55 0.68
CA ALA A 228 7.50 -8.39 1.72
C ALA A 228 6.09 -7.87 2.04
N PRO A 229 5.12 -8.76 2.28
CA PRO A 229 3.77 -8.34 2.63
C PRO A 229 3.73 -7.70 4.02
N LEU A 230 2.97 -6.61 4.17
CA LEU A 230 2.62 -6.05 5.47
C LEU A 230 1.28 -6.62 5.91
N ILE A 231 1.29 -7.36 7.01
CA ILE A 231 0.10 -7.98 7.61
C ILE A 231 -0.21 -7.25 8.92
N VAL A 232 -1.44 -6.77 9.05
CA VAL A 232 -1.91 -6.05 10.25
C VAL A 232 -3.17 -6.71 10.78
N ASP A 233 -3.19 -6.97 12.08
CA ASP A 233 -4.33 -7.52 12.79
C ASP A 233 -5.06 -6.38 13.55
N TYR A 234 -6.36 -6.29 13.30
CA TYR A 234 -7.24 -5.29 13.93
C TYR A 234 -8.28 -5.94 14.83
N ASP A 235 -8.49 -5.36 16.02
CA ASP A 235 -9.63 -5.69 16.86
C ASP A 235 -10.89 -4.96 16.36
N TRP A 236 -11.24 -5.24 15.12
CA TRP A 236 -12.35 -4.65 14.40
C TRP A 236 -13.09 -5.72 13.60
N THR A 237 -14.38 -5.84 13.82
CA THR A 237 -15.19 -6.76 13.02
C THR A 237 -15.64 -6.07 11.74
N LEU A 238 -15.24 -6.64 10.60
CA LEU A 238 -15.72 -6.19 9.30
C LEU A 238 -17.20 -6.57 9.16
N THR A 239 -18.02 -5.61 8.76
CA THR A 239 -19.48 -5.79 8.55
C THR A 239 -19.91 -5.18 7.22
N ILE A 240 -21.00 -5.70 6.62
CA ILE A 240 -21.66 -5.18 5.41
C ILE A 240 -22.80 -4.25 5.80
#